data_ea895805ad236d377b65889f9fd18f55
#
_entry.id   ea895805ad236d377b65889f9fd18f55
#
_cell.length_a   1.000
_cell.length_b   1.000
_cell.length_c   1.000
_cell.angle_alpha   90.00
_cell.angle_beta   90.00
_cell.angle_gamma   90.00
#
_symmetry.space_group_name_H-M   'P 1'
#
loop_
_entity.id
_entity.type
_entity.pdbx_description
1 polymer ?
#
loop_
_entity_poly.entity_id
_entity_poly.type
_entity_poly.pdbx_seq_one_letter_code
_entity_poly.pdbx_strand_id
1 'polypeptide(L)'
;VWTDTAVYGLQYLGAPEVWGAQLLGDNITIASTNAAVYSGNIAYWMGTDKFYSYDGTVKTLPCSVRSYVFNDFNFSQYGQVVAGTNERFDEIWWFYCSAGVTQNDRYVVYNYLQDIWYYGTLSRSAWIDSDLRENPMAATYSNNLVNHEVGYDNQESATASPIVATITSSEFDLDDGDKFMFINRMLPDVTFD
;
A
#
# COMPACT_ATOMS: atom_id res chain seq x y z
N VAL A 1 -0.37 -3.72 19.57
CA VAL A 1 -0.95 -2.40 19.88
C VAL A 1 0.06 -1.34 19.51
N TRP A 2 -0.36 -0.32 18.77
CA TRP A 2 0.45 0.83 18.40
C TRP A 2 0.08 2.01 19.29
N THR A 3 1.08 2.78 19.64
CA THR A 3 0.96 4.12 20.22
C THR A 3 1.58 5.12 19.27
N ASP A 4 1.63 6.39 19.62
CA ASP A 4 2.23 7.44 18.77
C ASP A 4 3.71 7.20 18.49
N THR A 5 4.42 6.48 19.36
CA THR A 5 5.88 6.31 19.30
C THR A 5 6.37 4.88 19.49
N ALA A 6 5.49 3.92 19.81
CA ALA A 6 5.92 2.58 20.15
C ALA A 6 4.91 1.49 19.77
N VAL A 7 5.39 0.27 19.64
CA VAL A 7 4.58 -0.92 19.38
C VAL A 7 4.71 -1.89 20.54
N TYR A 8 3.56 -2.37 21.03
CA TYR A 8 3.46 -3.34 22.13
C TYR A 8 2.78 -4.62 21.66
N GLY A 9 3.29 -5.74 22.10
CA GLY A 9 2.60 -7.04 22.06
C GLY A 9 1.75 -7.19 23.31
N LEU A 10 0.49 -7.60 23.14
CA LEU A 10 -0.34 -8.05 24.25
C LEU A 10 -0.37 -9.57 24.28
N GLN A 11 -0.08 -10.14 25.44
CA GLN A 11 -0.09 -11.57 25.68
C GLN A 11 -1.06 -11.92 26.80
N TYR A 12 -1.85 -12.95 26.59
CA TYR A 12 -2.67 -13.52 27.66
C TYR A 12 -1.78 -14.36 28.59
N LEU A 13 -1.76 -13.98 29.87
CA LEU A 13 -0.92 -14.60 30.90
C LEU A 13 -1.72 -15.55 31.83
N GLY A 14 -3.04 -15.45 31.84
CA GLY A 14 -3.88 -16.16 32.80
C GLY A 14 -4.02 -15.42 34.11
N ALA A 15 -4.74 -16.01 35.05
CA ALA A 15 -4.95 -15.42 36.38
C ALA A 15 -3.66 -15.51 37.24
N PRO A 16 -3.36 -14.52 38.10
CA PRO A 16 -4.16 -13.31 38.39
C PRO A 16 -3.96 -12.16 37.38
N GLU A 17 -2.88 -12.18 36.59
CA GLU A 17 -2.55 -11.17 35.59
C GLU A 17 -3.13 -11.62 34.25
N VAL A 18 -4.29 -11.10 33.89
CA VAL A 18 -5.02 -11.55 32.70
C VAL A 18 -4.26 -11.24 31.41
N TRP A 19 -3.65 -10.05 31.32
CA TRP A 19 -2.89 -9.59 30.16
C TRP A 19 -1.56 -8.97 30.55
N GLY A 20 -0.53 -9.32 29.81
CA GLY A 20 0.77 -8.65 29.85
C GLY A 20 1.01 -7.83 28.59
N ALA A 21 1.67 -6.70 28.74
CA ALA A 21 2.14 -5.88 27.64
C ALA A 21 3.66 -5.93 27.56
N GLN A 22 4.18 -6.24 26.39
CA GLN A 22 5.61 -6.25 26.10
C GLN A 22 5.93 -5.22 25.04
N LEU A 23 6.92 -4.37 25.29
CA LEU A 23 7.46 -3.46 24.28
C LEU A 23 8.14 -4.28 23.17
N LEU A 24 7.66 -4.14 21.93
CA LEU A 24 8.23 -4.78 20.76
C LEU A 24 9.18 -3.86 19.99
N GLY A 25 8.94 -2.56 20.06
CA GLY A 25 9.80 -1.56 19.44
C GLY A 25 9.44 -0.15 19.88
N ASP A 26 10.46 0.68 19.99
CA ASP A 26 10.37 2.09 20.35
C ASP A 26 10.72 2.96 19.15
N ASN A 27 10.28 4.21 19.16
CA ASN A 27 10.42 5.16 18.04
C ASN A 27 9.84 4.63 16.72
N ILE A 28 8.70 3.95 16.82
CA ILE A 28 7.96 3.37 15.71
C ILE A 28 6.58 4.00 15.66
N THR A 29 6.30 4.67 14.56
CA THR A 29 5.05 5.40 14.36
C THR A 29 4.05 4.59 13.54
N ILE A 30 2.78 4.97 13.63
CA ILE A 30 1.72 4.54 12.72
C ILE A 30 1.00 5.77 12.18
N ALA A 31 0.71 5.78 10.87
CA ALA A 31 0.07 6.94 10.24
C ALA A 31 -1.38 7.13 10.70
N SER A 32 -2.15 6.05 10.78
CA SER A 32 -3.54 6.08 11.25
C SER A 32 -3.92 4.77 11.93
N THR A 33 -5.07 4.73 12.56
CA THR A 33 -5.65 3.50 13.13
C THR A 33 -5.94 2.42 12.09
N ASN A 34 -6.09 2.81 10.83
CA ASN A 34 -6.39 1.94 9.70
C ASN A 34 -5.19 1.72 8.77
N ALA A 35 -3.99 2.17 9.15
CA ALA A 35 -2.78 2.05 8.34
C ALA A 35 -2.06 0.69 8.48
N ALA A 36 -2.62 -0.24 9.26
CA ALA A 36 -2.04 -1.56 9.49
C ALA A 36 -2.94 -2.66 8.93
N VAL A 37 -2.32 -3.67 8.34
CA VAL A 37 -2.97 -4.91 7.85
C VAL A 37 -2.13 -6.12 8.23
N TYR A 38 -2.77 -7.28 8.13
CA TYR A 38 -2.15 -8.56 8.41
C TYR A 38 -2.32 -9.47 7.19
N SER A 39 -1.23 -10.04 6.70
CA SER A 39 -1.20 -11.01 5.62
C SER A 39 -0.03 -11.95 5.79
N GLY A 40 -0.20 -13.23 5.48
CA GLY A 40 0.86 -14.23 5.51
C GLY A 40 1.57 -14.37 6.87
N ASN A 41 0.87 -14.22 8.00
CA ASN A 41 1.41 -14.19 9.36
C ASN A 41 2.33 -13.00 9.67
N ILE A 42 2.31 -11.96 8.86
CA ILE A 42 3.09 -10.75 9.03
C ILE A 42 2.14 -9.56 9.14
N ALA A 43 2.36 -8.69 10.11
CA ALA A 43 1.68 -7.40 10.17
C ALA A 43 2.50 -6.36 9.41
N TYR A 44 1.84 -5.59 8.55
CA TYR A 44 2.43 -4.51 7.77
C TYR A 44 1.75 -3.19 8.12
N TRP A 45 2.50 -2.09 8.22
CA TRP A 45 1.89 -0.77 8.43
C TRP A 45 2.72 0.37 7.88
N MET A 46 2.01 1.44 7.57
CA MET A 46 2.59 2.72 7.18
C MET A 46 2.78 3.58 8.42
N GLY A 47 3.99 4.02 8.65
CA GLY A 47 4.32 5.05 9.64
C GLY A 47 4.22 6.45 9.06
N THR A 48 4.75 7.42 9.77
CA THR A 48 4.76 8.83 9.33
C THR A 48 5.91 9.14 8.35
N ASP A 49 6.92 8.29 8.26
CA ASP A 49 8.10 8.48 7.40
C ASP A 49 8.65 7.21 6.77
N LYS A 50 8.12 6.05 7.16
CA LYS A 50 8.59 4.71 6.77
C LYS A 50 7.45 3.71 6.76
N PHE A 51 7.73 2.55 6.17
CA PHE A 51 6.91 1.36 6.26
C PHE A 51 7.58 0.34 7.17
N TYR A 52 6.76 -0.45 7.83
CA TYR A 52 7.21 -1.43 8.81
C TYR A 52 6.53 -2.78 8.61
N SER A 53 7.19 -3.83 9.09
CA SER A 53 6.63 -5.16 9.21
C SER A 53 6.94 -5.77 10.58
N TYR A 54 6.13 -6.75 10.97
CA TYR A 54 6.31 -7.53 12.18
C TYR A 54 6.01 -9.01 11.90
N ASP A 55 7.04 -9.81 12.00
CA ASP A 55 7.03 -11.28 11.85
C ASP A 55 7.49 -12.01 13.13
N GLY A 56 7.36 -11.38 14.28
CA GLY A 56 7.98 -11.73 15.55
C GLY A 56 9.03 -10.69 15.97
N THR A 57 9.52 -9.90 15.04
CA THR A 57 10.43 -8.77 15.25
C THR A 57 9.98 -7.59 14.39
N VAL A 58 9.99 -6.38 14.95
CA VAL A 58 9.69 -5.17 14.17
C VAL A 58 10.84 -4.83 13.26
N LYS A 59 10.55 -4.68 11.96
CA LYS A 59 11.53 -4.33 10.91
C LYS A 59 11.04 -3.12 10.14
N THR A 60 11.97 -2.27 9.72
CA THR A 60 11.68 -1.26 8.68
C THR A 60 11.70 -1.96 7.31
N LEU A 61 10.64 -1.77 6.54
CA LEU A 61 10.59 -2.23 5.15
C LEU A 61 11.40 -1.27 4.28
N PRO A 62 12.44 -1.74 3.56
CA PRO A 62 13.08 -0.95 2.53
C PRO A 62 12.05 -0.57 1.45
N CYS A 63 11.97 0.71 1.11
CA CYS A 63 10.99 1.19 0.13
C CYS A 63 11.70 2.06 -0.91
N SER A 64 11.76 1.59 -2.16
CA SER A 64 12.39 2.30 -3.28
C SER A 64 11.67 3.61 -3.63
N VAL A 65 10.37 3.68 -3.36
CA VAL A 65 9.52 4.86 -3.64
C VAL A 65 9.25 5.72 -2.39
N ARG A 66 9.98 5.48 -1.29
CA ARG A 66 9.80 6.19 -0.02
C ARG A 66 9.80 7.71 -0.17
N SER A 67 10.80 8.25 -0.84
CA SER A 67 10.90 9.70 -1.03
C SER A 67 9.74 10.27 -1.84
N TYR A 68 9.27 9.54 -2.85
CA TYR A 68 8.10 9.94 -3.63
C TYR A 68 6.85 10.02 -2.75
N VAL A 69 6.58 8.99 -1.96
CA VAL A 69 5.39 8.92 -1.10
C VAL A 69 5.42 9.99 -0.02
N PHE A 70 6.48 10.05 0.78
CA PHE A 70 6.52 10.93 1.96
C PHE A 70 6.82 12.40 1.66
N ASN A 71 7.37 12.74 0.48
CA ASN A 71 7.48 14.14 0.04
C ASN A 71 6.14 14.69 -0.47
N ASP A 72 5.24 13.82 -0.97
CA ASP A 72 3.90 14.18 -1.44
C ASP A 72 2.81 13.94 -0.37
N PHE A 73 3.17 13.41 0.80
CA PHE A 73 2.23 13.05 1.84
C PHE A 73 1.64 14.26 2.56
N ASN A 74 0.32 14.36 2.65
CA ASN A 74 -0.36 15.40 3.43
C ASN A 74 -0.43 15.02 4.91
N PHE A 75 0.54 15.46 5.70
CA PHE A 75 0.60 15.21 7.14
C PHE A 75 -0.61 15.74 7.92
N SER A 76 -1.32 16.73 7.42
CA SER A 76 -2.54 17.23 8.07
C SER A 76 -3.71 16.26 7.93
N GLN A 77 -3.62 15.31 7.01
CA GLN A 77 -4.64 14.30 6.70
C GLN A 77 -4.17 12.87 6.99
N TYR A 78 -3.10 12.70 7.78
CA TYR A 78 -2.53 11.38 8.06
C TYR A 78 -3.56 10.38 8.62
N GLY A 79 -4.54 10.85 9.38
CA GLY A 79 -5.60 10.02 9.95
C GLY A 79 -6.52 9.35 8.91
N GLN A 80 -6.46 9.76 7.64
CA GLN A 80 -7.24 9.15 6.55
C GLN A 80 -6.53 7.98 5.86
N VAL A 81 -5.28 7.71 6.19
CA VAL A 81 -4.55 6.57 5.60
C VAL A 81 -5.30 5.27 5.89
N VAL A 82 -5.53 4.49 4.85
CA VAL A 82 -6.18 3.18 4.91
C VAL A 82 -5.27 2.16 4.25
N ALA A 83 -5.06 1.06 4.93
CA ALA A 83 -4.36 -0.09 4.40
C ALA A 83 -5.35 -1.20 3.99
N GLY A 84 -4.95 -2.02 3.04
CA GLY A 84 -5.68 -3.19 2.61
C GLY A 84 -4.76 -4.25 2.02
N THR A 85 -5.26 -5.45 1.91
CA THR A 85 -4.59 -6.56 1.23
C THR A 85 -5.21 -6.79 -0.14
N ASN A 86 -4.44 -7.34 -1.04
CA ASN A 86 -4.91 -8.01 -2.24
C ASN A 86 -4.16 -9.34 -2.30
N GLU A 87 -4.68 -10.33 -1.56
CA GLU A 87 -3.97 -11.59 -1.33
C GLU A 87 -3.78 -12.42 -2.59
N ARG A 88 -4.65 -12.25 -3.58
CA ARG A 88 -4.53 -12.91 -4.88
C ARG A 88 -3.24 -12.53 -5.62
N PHE A 89 -2.73 -11.33 -5.38
CA PHE A 89 -1.52 -10.80 -6.03
C PHE A 89 -0.36 -10.58 -5.05
N ASP A 90 -0.48 -11.06 -3.80
CA ASP A 90 0.55 -10.93 -2.76
C ASP A 90 0.89 -9.47 -2.43
N GLU A 91 -0.13 -8.62 -2.34
CA GLU A 91 0.02 -7.17 -2.26
C GLU A 91 -0.54 -6.59 -0.96
N ILE A 92 0.18 -5.58 -0.46
CA ILE A 92 -0.29 -4.68 0.59
C ILE A 92 -0.46 -3.29 0.00
N TRP A 93 -1.64 -2.73 0.14
CA TRP A 93 -2.03 -1.43 -0.37
C TRP A 93 -2.15 -0.40 0.75
N TRP A 94 -1.66 0.82 0.54
CA TRP A 94 -1.93 1.97 1.39
C TRP A 94 -2.44 3.12 0.55
N PHE A 95 -3.63 3.60 0.89
CA PHE A 95 -4.24 4.79 0.31
C PHE A 95 -3.95 5.99 1.20
N TYR A 96 -3.54 7.09 0.61
CA TYR A 96 -3.16 8.30 1.33
C TYR A 96 -3.53 9.58 0.57
N CYS A 97 -3.52 10.73 1.28
CA CYS A 97 -3.74 12.04 0.70
C CYS A 97 -2.42 12.63 0.22
N SER A 98 -2.37 13.08 -1.03
CA SER A 98 -1.25 13.87 -1.54
C SER A 98 -1.25 15.29 -0.98
N ALA A 99 -0.16 16.03 -1.18
CA ALA A 99 0.00 17.39 -0.69
C ALA A 99 -1.12 18.30 -1.14
N GLY A 100 -1.77 18.96 -0.19
CA GLY A 100 -2.88 19.91 -0.45
C GLY A 100 -4.24 19.28 -0.73
N VAL A 101 -4.35 17.95 -0.73
CA VAL A 101 -5.62 17.23 -0.94
C VAL A 101 -6.16 16.74 0.40
N THR A 102 -7.48 16.69 0.56
CA THR A 102 -8.15 16.31 1.82
C THR A 102 -8.85 14.96 1.78
N GLN A 103 -8.74 14.24 0.68
CA GLN A 103 -9.27 12.88 0.49
C GLN A 103 -8.15 12.01 -0.10
N ASN A 104 -8.14 10.72 0.21
CA ASN A 104 -7.16 9.81 -0.39
C ASN A 104 -7.28 9.84 -1.91
N ASP A 105 -6.21 10.20 -2.59
CA ASP A 105 -6.11 10.30 -4.04
C ASP A 105 -4.92 9.52 -4.62
N ARG A 106 -4.05 9.02 -3.74
CA ARG A 106 -2.85 8.26 -4.06
C ARG A 106 -2.90 6.89 -3.41
N TYR A 107 -2.19 5.97 -4.01
CA TYR A 107 -1.87 4.68 -3.38
C TYR A 107 -0.41 4.33 -3.58
N VAL A 108 0.08 3.52 -2.67
CA VAL A 108 1.36 2.82 -2.77
C VAL A 108 1.14 1.36 -2.44
N VAL A 109 1.80 0.48 -3.17
CA VAL A 109 1.67 -0.97 -3.04
C VAL A 109 3.02 -1.59 -2.80
N TYR A 110 3.03 -2.56 -1.91
CA TYR A 110 4.15 -3.47 -1.68
C TYR A 110 3.74 -4.89 -2.06
N ASN A 111 4.36 -5.45 -3.08
CA ASN A 111 4.26 -6.88 -3.37
C ASN A 111 5.28 -7.61 -2.49
N TYR A 112 4.77 -8.35 -1.49
CA TYR A 112 5.64 -8.97 -0.48
C TYR A 112 6.30 -10.28 -0.95
N LEU A 113 5.82 -10.87 -2.05
CA LEU A 113 6.45 -12.05 -2.64
C LEU A 113 7.64 -11.69 -3.52
N GLN A 114 7.52 -10.60 -4.29
CA GLN A 114 8.53 -10.13 -5.24
C GLN A 114 9.46 -9.06 -4.64
N ASP A 115 9.14 -8.53 -3.46
CA ASP A 115 9.86 -7.41 -2.80
C ASP A 115 9.95 -6.17 -3.70
N ILE A 116 8.85 -5.83 -4.38
CA ILE A 116 8.77 -4.66 -5.26
C ILE A 116 7.71 -3.67 -4.78
N TRP A 117 7.95 -2.39 -5.11
CA TRP A 117 7.06 -1.29 -4.80
C TRP A 117 6.58 -0.61 -6.07
N TYR A 118 5.31 -0.23 -6.08
CA TYR A 118 4.73 0.63 -7.10
C TYR A 118 3.66 1.54 -6.51
N TYR A 119 3.26 2.55 -7.27
CA TYR A 119 2.34 3.56 -6.80
C TYR A 119 1.48 4.09 -7.95
N GLY A 120 0.43 4.80 -7.61
CA GLY A 120 -0.44 5.42 -8.59
C GLY A 120 -1.48 6.33 -7.96
N THR A 121 -2.49 6.65 -8.77
CA THR A 121 -3.61 7.52 -8.38
C THR A 121 -4.89 6.71 -8.34
N LEU A 122 -5.52 6.66 -7.17
CA LEU A 122 -6.82 6.03 -6.98
C LEU A 122 -7.43 6.55 -5.67
N SER A 123 -8.68 6.99 -5.71
CA SER A 123 -9.37 7.53 -4.55
C SER A 123 -10.19 6.44 -3.86
N ARG A 124 -9.73 6.02 -2.67
CA ARG A 124 -10.45 5.03 -1.85
C ARG A 124 -10.45 5.46 -0.39
N SER A 125 -11.62 5.36 0.24
CA SER A 125 -11.81 5.72 1.65
C SER A 125 -11.78 4.51 2.58
N ALA A 126 -12.05 3.31 2.06
CA ALA A 126 -11.95 2.04 2.76
C ALA A 126 -11.69 0.92 1.75
N TRP A 127 -11.06 -0.15 2.24
CA TRP A 127 -10.73 -1.32 1.45
C TRP A 127 -10.93 -2.58 2.27
N ILE A 128 -11.45 -3.62 1.66
CA ILE A 128 -11.59 -4.94 2.25
C ILE A 128 -11.26 -6.01 1.21
N ASP A 129 -10.37 -6.90 1.58
CA ASP A 129 -10.17 -8.18 0.95
C ASP A 129 -10.58 -9.28 1.93
N SER A 130 -11.15 -10.36 1.45
CA SER A 130 -11.69 -11.43 2.29
C SER A 130 -11.81 -12.72 1.50
N ASP A 131 -11.40 -13.83 2.08
CA ASP A 131 -11.55 -15.18 1.53
C ASP A 131 -12.99 -15.57 1.16
N LEU A 132 -13.97 -14.85 1.69
CA LEU A 132 -15.38 -15.05 1.35
C LEU A 132 -15.78 -14.36 0.04
N ARG A 133 -14.91 -13.56 -0.55
CA ARG A 133 -15.12 -12.82 -1.79
C ARG A 133 -14.06 -13.16 -2.80
N GLU A 134 -14.46 -13.27 -4.03
CA GLU A 134 -13.52 -13.53 -5.13
C GLU A 134 -12.59 -12.34 -5.40
N ASN A 135 -13.08 -11.12 -5.13
CA ASN A 135 -12.37 -9.89 -5.46
C ASN A 135 -12.43 -8.88 -4.30
N PRO A 136 -11.38 -8.06 -4.13
CA PRO A 136 -11.39 -6.99 -3.17
C PRO A 136 -12.50 -5.96 -3.45
N MET A 137 -13.00 -5.34 -2.41
CA MET A 137 -14.02 -4.31 -2.49
C MET A 137 -13.57 -3.05 -1.77
N ALA A 138 -13.91 -1.91 -2.35
CA ALA A 138 -13.56 -0.62 -1.76
C ALA A 138 -14.73 0.35 -1.76
N ALA A 139 -14.68 1.31 -0.84
CA ALA A 139 -15.57 2.45 -0.80
C ALA A 139 -14.92 3.65 -1.49
N THR A 140 -15.72 4.37 -2.26
CA THR A 140 -15.30 5.60 -2.96
C THR A 140 -15.83 6.83 -2.25
N TYR A 141 -15.25 7.99 -2.53
CA TYR A 141 -15.75 9.27 -2.02
C TYR A 141 -17.02 9.75 -2.73
N SER A 142 -17.43 9.08 -3.81
CA SER A 142 -18.73 9.28 -4.48
C SER A 142 -19.85 8.44 -3.85
N ASN A 143 -19.64 7.85 -2.67
CA ASN A 143 -20.58 7.01 -1.91
C ASN A 143 -20.96 5.70 -2.62
N ASN A 144 -20.09 5.16 -3.45
CA ASN A 144 -20.25 3.87 -4.10
C ASN A 144 -19.37 2.81 -3.43
N LEU A 145 -19.83 1.57 -3.49
CA LEU A 145 -18.99 0.39 -3.25
C LEU A 145 -18.65 -0.22 -4.59
N VAL A 146 -17.37 -0.48 -4.81
CA VAL A 146 -16.85 -1.00 -6.07
C VAL A 146 -16.02 -2.26 -5.81
N ASN A 147 -16.17 -3.25 -6.70
CA ASN A 147 -15.28 -4.40 -6.74
C ASN A 147 -14.04 -4.04 -7.55
N HIS A 148 -12.88 -4.48 -7.08
CA HIS A 148 -11.62 -4.38 -7.79
C HIS A 148 -11.31 -5.69 -8.51
N GLU A 149 -10.35 -5.65 -9.43
CA GLU A 149 -9.90 -6.82 -10.23
C GLU A 149 -11.03 -7.48 -11.03
N VAL A 150 -12.00 -6.69 -11.51
CA VAL A 150 -13.16 -7.17 -12.28
C VAL A 150 -13.35 -6.34 -13.54
N GLY A 151 -13.33 -7.01 -14.69
CA GLY A 151 -13.59 -6.38 -16.00
C GLY A 151 -12.45 -5.49 -16.48
N TYR A 152 -12.76 -4.71 -17.53
CA TYR A 152 -11.79 -3.86 -18.24
C TYR A 152 -12.18 -2.38 -18.21
N ASP A 153 -13.33 -2.06 -17.66
CA ASP A 153 -13.87 -0.72 -17.62
C ASP A 153 -14.01 -0.20 -16.18
N ASN A 154 -13.76 1.09 -16.02
CA ASN A 154 -14.14 1.80 -14.81
C ASN A 154 -15.65 2.03 -14.81
N GLN A 155 -16.35 1.42 -13.87
CA GLN A 155 -17.81 1.52 -13.68
C GLN A 155 -18.19 2.32 -12.41
N GLU A 156 -17.27 3.13 -11.89
CA GLU A 156 -17.51 3.96 -10.71
C GLU A 156 -18.57 5.06 -10.96
N SER A 157 -18.75 5.44 -12.22
CA SER A 157 -19.81 6.35 -12.67
C SER A 157 -20.94 5.58 -13.36
N ALA A 158 -22.08 6.26 -13.58
CA ALA A 158 -23.24 5.67 -14.29
C ALA A 158 -22.92 5.25 -15.73
N THR A 159 -21.86 5.79 -16.32
CA THR A 159 -21.39 5.41 -17.66
C THR A 159 -20.01 4.76 -17.52
N ALA A 160 -19.90 3.53 -17.94
CA ALA A 160 -18.62 2.82 -17.98
C ALA A 160 -17.64 3.53 -18.91
N SER A 161 -16.37 3.60 -18.51
CA SER A 161 -15.29 4.15 -19.30
C SER A 161 -14.09 3.19 -19.29
N PRO A 162 -13.34 3.07 -20.39
CA PRO A 162 -12.14 2.23 -20.41
C PRO A 162 -11.15 2.63 -19.33
N ILE A 163 -10.54 1.64 -18.69
CA ILE A 163 -9.42 1.87 -17.78
C ILE A 163 -8.19 2.21 -18.61
N VAL A 164 -7.62 3.40 -18.37
CA VAL A 164 -6.35 3.79 -18.98
C VAL A 164 -5.22 3.20 -18.15
N ALA A 165 -4.68 2.08 -18.61
CA ALA A 165 -3.57 1.41 -17.96
C ALA A 165 -2.25 1.83 -18.62
N THR A 166 -1.28 2.22 -17.79
CA THR A 166 0.07 2.58 -18.23
C THR A 166 1.10 1.90 -17.34
N ILE A 167 2.19 1.48 -17.94
CA ILE A 167 3.37 1.01 -17.22
C ILE A 167 4.58 1.82 -17.69
N THR A 168 5.30 2.38 -16.74
CA THR A 168 6.51 3.16 -17.02
C THR A 168 7.65 2.57 -16.22
N SER A 169 8.71 2.15 -16.89
CA SER A 169 9.94 1.75 -16.23
C SER A 169 10.73 2.96 -15.74
N SER A 170 11.65 2.75 -14.82
CA SER A 170 12.71 3.74 -14.57
C SER A 170 13.57 3.94 -15.82
N GLU A 171 14.25 5.08 -15.88
CA GLU A 171 15.30 5.30 -16.86
C GLU A 171 16.38 4.22 -16.72
N PHE A 172 16.89 3.74 -17.82
CA PHE A 172 17.97 2.76 -17.85
C PHE A 172 19.04 3.17 -18.85
N ASP A 173 20.27 3.00 -18.46
CA ASP A 173 21.44 3.24 -19.28
C ASP A 173 22.04 1.90 -19.74
N LEU A 174 22.70 1.93 -20.89
CA LEU A 174 23.56 0.85 -21.32
C LEU A 174 25.01 1.23 -20.97
N ASP A 175 25.68 0.38 -20.18
CA ASP A 175 27.01 0.65 -19.65
C ASP A 175 26.95 1.82 -18.61
N ASP A 176 27.92 2.71 -18.59
CA ASP A 176 28.00 3.84 -17.65
C ASP A 176 27.19 5.08 -18.08
N GLY A 177 26.38 4.98 -19.13
CA GLY A 177 25.53 6.08 -19.61
C GLY A 177 26.29 7.20 -20.35
N ASP A 178 27.56 7.03 -20.64
CA ASP A 178 28.42 8.01 -21.32
C ASP A 178 28.40 7.91 -22.86
N LYS A 179 27.62 6.97 -23.40
CA LYS A 179 27.54 6.68 -24.84
C LYS A 179 26.18 7.00 -25.43
N PHE A 180 26.19 7.54 -26.64
CA PHE A 180 24.96 7.69 -27.43
C PHE A 180 24.53 6.33 -27.97
N MET A 181 23.25 6.00 -27.76
CA MET A 181 22.61 4.80 -28.29
C MET A 181 21.65 5.18 -29.41
N PHE A 182 21.74 4.49 -30.54
CA PHE A 182 20.77 4.61 -31.62
C PHE A 182 19.86 3.39 -31.63
N ILE A 183 18.58 3.59 -31.26
CA ILE A 183 17.56 2.54 -31.25
C ILE A 183 16.75 2.66 -32.54
N ASN A 184 16.88 1.69 -33.46
CA ASN A 184 16.12 1.64 -34.67
C ASN A 184 14.92 0.67 -34.63
N ARG A 185 14.79 -0.12 -33.58
CA ARG A 185 13.67 -1.05 -33.39
C ARG A 185 13.51 -1.41 -31.92
N MET A 186 12.26 -1.45 -31.47
CA MET A 186 11.82 -1.99 -30.18
C MET A 186 10.75 -3.05 -30.44
N LEU A 187 10.89 -4.22 -29.85
CA LEU A 187 9.91 -5.29 -29.90
C LEU A 187 9.45 -5.52 -28.45
N PRO A 188 8.25 -5.08 -28.08
CA PRO A 188 7.70 -5.41 -26.78
C PRO A 188 7.38 -6.91 -26.73
N ASP A 189 7.79 -7.57 -25.66
CA ASP A 189 7.41 -8.95 -25.34
C ASP A 189 6.19 -8.88 -24.41
N VAL A 190 5.01 -8.83 -25.01
CA VAL A 190 3.74 -8.68 -24.31
C VAL A 190 2.80 -9.78 -24.76
N THR A 191 2.23 -10.50 -23.82
CA THR A 191 1.15 -11.45 -24.07
C THR A 191 -0.18 -10.75 -23.81
N PHE A 192 -1.09 -10.85 -24.75
CA PHE A 192 -2.48 -10.39 -24.59
C PHE A 192 -3.35 -11.64 -24.41
N ASP A 193 -4.02 -11.73 -23.27
CA ASP A 193 -5.00 -12.78 -22.94
C ASP A 193 -6.41 -12.34 -23.34
#